data_d4540b5041d7713d612fd44962b0f1a4
#
_entry.id   d4540b5041d7713d612fd44962b0f1a4
#
_cell.length_a   1.000
_cell.length_b   1.000
_cell.length_c   1.000
_cell.angle_alpha   90.00
_cell.angle_beta   90.00
_cell.angle_gamma   90.00
#
_symmetry.space_group_name_H-M   'P 1'
#
loop_
_entity.id
_entity.type
_entity.pdbx_description
1 polymer ?
#
loop_
_entity_poly.entity_id
_entity_poly.type
_entity_poly.pdbx_seq_one_letter_code
_entity_poly.pdbx_strand_id
1 'polypeptide(L)'
;MIQMQAQQNVGGIAGLAVLTPTVHGDDRGYFMETYNQRDMESLGFHYDFVQDNQSGSTYGVLRGLHRQLRYPQTKLVRVVSG
;
A
#
# COMPACT_ATOMS: atom_id res chain seq x y z
N MET A 1 7.31 -10.90 -14.84
CA MET A 1 5.87 -11.07 -14.51
C MET A 1 5.49 -10.12 -13.39
N ILE A 2 4.37 -9.41 -13.55
CA ILE A 2 3.88 -8.51 -12.50
C ILE A 2 3.22 -9.35 -11.41
N GLN A 3 3.66 -9.17 -10.16
CA GLN A 3 3.16 -9.91 -8.99
C GLN A 3 2.06 -9.14 -8.25
N MET A 4 1.38 -8.23 -8.94
CA MET A 4 0.46 -7.31 -8.28
C MET A 4 -0.57 -6.80 -9.29
N GLN A 5 -1.78 -6.58 -8.83
CA GLN A 5 -2.84 -5.93 -9.60
C GLN A 5 -3.21 -4.59 -8.97
N ALA A 6 -3.65 -3.65 -9.79
CA ALA A 6 -4.05 -2.33 -9.32
C ALA A 6 -5.47 -2.00 -9.76
N GLN A 7 -6.24 -1.44 -8.84
CA GLN A 7 -7.54 -0.83 -9.12
C GLN A 7 -7.41 0.67 -8.84
N GLN A 8 -7.59 1.49 -9.88
CA GLN A 8 -7.36 2.93 -9.78
C GLN A 8 -8.66 3.70 -9.60
N ASN A 9 -8.54 4.91 -9.06
CA ASN A 9 -9.65 5.84 -8.83
C ASN A 9 -10.77 5.21 -8.00
N VAL A 10 -10.40 4.50 -6.95
CA VAL A 10 -11.31 3.75 -6.08
C VAL A 10 -12.24 4.73 -5.38
N GLY A 11 -13.54 4.38 -5.31
CA GLY A 11 -14.54 5.22 -4.67
C GLY A 11 -14.77 6.55 -5.37
N GLY A 12 -14.39 6.67 -6.64
CA GLY A 12 -14.52 7.90 -7.40
C GLY A 12 -13.48 8.96 -7.03
N ILE A 13 -12.48 8.61 -6.23
CA ILE A 13 -11.43 9.54 -5.80
C ILE A 13 -10.25 9.41 -6.77
N ALA A 14 -9.95 10.49 -7.49
CA ALA A 14 -8.84 10.51 -8.42
C ALA A 14 -7.52 10.33 -7.68
N GLY A 15 -6.67 9.45 -8.18
CA GLY A 15 -5.36 9.17 -7.60
C GLY A 15 -5.36 8.17 -6.45
N LEU A 16 -6.53 7.72 -5.98
CA LEU A 16 -6.61 6.67 -4.97
C LEU A 16 -6.61 5.31 -5.66
N ALA A 17 -5.71 4.42 -5.28
CA ALA A 17 -5.59 3.10 -5.86
C ALA A 17 -5.51 2.02 -4.79
N VAL A 18 -6.05 0.86 -5.11
CA VAL A 18 -5.89 -0.35 -4.30
C VAL A 18 -5.00 -1.32 -5.07
N LEU A 19 -3.93 -1.78 -4.41
CA LEU A 19 -2.97 -2.71 -4.97
C LEU A 19 -3.16 -4.07 -4.29
N THR A 20 -3.32 -5.10 -5.11
CA THR A 20 -3.53 -6.47 -4.61
C THR A 20 -2.36 -7.34 -5.05
N PRO A 21 -1.48 -7.75 -4.12
CA PRO A 21 -0.37 -8.64 -4.45
C PRO A 21 -0.84 -10.04 -4.81
N THR A 22 -0.05 -10.72 -5.62
CA THR A 22 -0.25 -12.14 -5.88
C THR A 22 0.28 -12.93 -4.68
N VAL A 23 -0.57 -13.77 -4.11
CA VAL A 23 -0.22 -14.62 -2.96
C VAL A 23 0.11 -16.02 -3.45
N HIS A 24 1.28 -16.53 -3.06
CA HIS A 24 1.71 -17.87 -3.35
C HIS A 24 1.61 -18.69 -2.08
N GLY A 25 0.74 -19.70 -2.06
CA GLY A 25 0.49 -20.52 -0.87
C GLY A 25 0.81 -21.98 -1.08
N ASP A 26 1.24 -22.66 -0.01
CA ASP A 26 1.44 -24.10 0.05
C ASP A 26 1.19 -24.59 1.50
N ASP A 27 1.52 -25.85 1.76
CA ASP A 27 1.32 -26.46 3.09
C ASP A 27 2.13 -25.79 4.19
N ARG A 28 3.17 -25.04 3.85
CA ARG A 28 4.04 -24.35 4.81
C ARG A 28 3.53 -22.96 5.17
N GLY A 29 2.53 -22.44 4.42
CA GLY A 29 2.02 -21.08 4.60
C GLY A 29 1.91 -20.33 3.28
N TYR A 30 2.27 -19.07 3.28
CA TYR A 30 2.17 -18.26 2.08
C TYR A 30 3.38 -17.34 1.91
N PHE A 31 3.57 -16.91 0.67
CA PHE A 31 4.56 -15.90 0.30
C PHE A 31 3.90 -14.90 -0.66
N MET A 32 4.18 -13.63 -0.46
CA MET A 32 3.76 -12.59 -1.40
C MET A 32 4.77 -11.46 -1.39
N GLU A 33 4.92 -10.81 -2.54
CA GLU A 33 5.71 -9.60 -2.65
C GLU A 33 4.79 -8.40 -2.43
N THR A 34 5.02 -7.64 -1.37
CA THR A 34 4.13 -6.54 -0.98
C THR A 34 4.52 -5.21 -1.60
N TYR A 35 5.76 -5.07 -2.08
CA TYR A 35 6.23 -3.91 -2.79
C TYR A 35 7.36 -4.28 -3.73
N ASN A 36 7.29 -3.74 -4.95
CA ASN A 36 8.33 -3.86 -5.96
C ASN A 36 8.26 -2.62 -6.84
N GLN A 37 9.32 -1.83 -6.86
CA GLN A 37 9.34 -0.56 -7.60
C GLN A 37 9.10 -0.77 -9.10
N ARG A 38 9.69 -1.81 -9.68
CA ARG A 38 9.53 -2.11 -11.09
C ARG A 38 8.08 -2.46 -11.45
N ASP A 39 7.43 -3.26 -10.61
CA ASP A 39 6.04 -3.63 -10.82
C ASP A 39 5.12 -2.41 -10.65
N MET A 40 5.41 -1.56 -9.66
CA MET A 40 4.69 -0.30 -9.46
C MET A 40 4.81 0.60 -10.68
N GLU A 41 6.01 0.75 -11.24
CA GLU A 41 6.23 1.53 -12.45
C GLU A 41 5.48 0.95 -13.64
N SER A 42 5.44 -0.36 -13.78
CA SER A 42 4.69 -1.04 -14.85
C SER A 42 3.18 -0.80 -14.73
N LEU A 43 2.67 -0.57 -13.54
CA LEU A 43 1.27 -0.26 -13.28
C LEU A 43 0.96 1.23 -13.38
N GLY A 44 1.96 2.07 -13.67
CA GLY A 44 1.81 3.51 -13.82
C GLY A 44 2.12 4.32 -12.57
N PHE A 45 2.66 3.71 -11.53
CA PHE A 45 3.01 4.39 -10.28
C PHE A 45 4.51 4.63 -10.23
N HIS A 46 4.92 5.87 -10.44
CA HIS A 46 6.33 6.27 -10.54
C HIS A 46 6.74 7.07 -9.31
N TYR A 47 6.98 6.38 -8.21
CA TYR A 47 7.33 7.00 -6.93
C TYR A 47 8.59 6.38 -6.35
N ASP A 48 9.44 7.22 -5.74
CA ASP A 48 10.57 6.78 -4.95
C ASP A 48 10.18 6.87 -3.48
N PHE A 49 9.81 5.74 -2.88
CA PHE A 49 9.50 5.71 -1.45
C PHE A 49 10.81 5.67 -0.66
N VAL A 50 11.02 6.70 0.12
CA VAL A 50 12.28 6.93 0.83
C VAL A 50 12.16 6.73 2.33
N GLN A 51 10.97 6.42 2.83
CA GLN A 51 10.73 6.21 4.26
C GLN A 51 9.65 5.16 4.45
N ASP A 52 9.87 4.25 5.40
CA ASP A 52 8.95 3.19 5.75
C ASP A 52 8.70 3.24 7.26
N ASN A 53 7.42 3.27 7.66
CA ASN A 53 7.03 3.35 9.06
C ASN A 53 5.96 2.31 9.36
N GLN A 54 5.98 1.79 10.57
CA GLN A 54 4.96 0.89 11.07
C GLN A 54 4.49 1.36 12.44
N SER A 55 3.19 1.38 12.65
CA SER A 55 2.62 1.70 13.96
C SER A 55 1.68 0.62 14.42
N GLY A 56 1.66 0.40 15.73
CA GLY A 56 0.71 -0.47 16.39
C GLY A 56 -0.03 0.30 17.46
N SER A 57 -1.30 -0.02 17.68
CA SER A 57 -2.11 0.63 18.70
C SER A 57 -2.88 -0.42 19.48
N THR A 58 -3.02 -0.18 20.80
CA THR A 58 -3.86 -1.03 21.62
C THR A 58 -5.33 -0.71 21.35
N TYR A 59 -6.21 -1.61 21.75
CA TYR A 59 -7.64 -1.46 21.56
C TYR A 59 -8.15 -0.13 22.14
N GLY A 60 -8.98 0.54 21.37
CA GLY A 60 -9.59 1.81 21.79
C GLY A 60 -8.79 3.06 21.48
N VAL A 61 -7.58 2.93 20.93
CA VAL A 61 -6.78 4.08 20.52
C VAL A 61 -7.23 4.58 19.16
N LEU A 62 -7.54 5.87 19.09
CA LEU A 62 -7.86 6.55 17.84
C LEU A 62 -6.71 7.47 17.45
N ARG A 63 -6.20 7.31 16.22
CA ARG A 63 -5.21 8.18 15.61
C ARG A 63 -5.81 8.78 14.36
N GLY A 64 -5.88 10.06 14.29
CA GLY A 64 -6.44 10.74 13.12
C GLY A 64 -7.18 11.98 13.61
N LEU A 65 -7.80 12.78 12.79
CA LEU A 65 -7.70 12.77 11.33
C LEU A 65 -6.51 13.64 10.93
N HIS A 66 -5.72 13.22 9.95
CA HIS A 66 -4.51 13.94 9.58
C HIS A 66 -4.58 14.45 8.14
N ARG A 67 -4.14 15.68 7.94
CA ARG A 67 -4.02 16.28 6.61
C ARG A 67 -2.76 17.12 6.54
N GLN A 68 -2.06 17.04 5.42
CA GLN A 68 -0.84 17.78 5.20
C GLN A 68 -1.11 18.91 4.21
N LEU A 69 -0.93 20.16 4.66
CA LEU A 69 -1.19 21.34 3.87
C LEU A 69 0.02 21.80 3.04
N ARG A 70 1.23 21.54 3.54
CA ARG A 70 2.48 21.86 2.88
C ARG A 70 3.24 20.57 2.59
N TYR A 71 3.90 20.52 1.44
CA TYR A 71 4.68 19.37 1.02
C TYR A 71 3.86 18.06 1.10
N PRO A 72 2.72 18.00 0.37
CA PRO A 72 1.90 16.80 0.43
C PRO A 72 2.70 15.58 -0.01
N GLN A 73 2.43 14.45 0.64
CA GLN A 73 3.17 13.21 0.43
C GLN A 73 2.29 12.18 -0.27
N THR A 74 2.93 11.36 -1.12
CA THR A 74 2.32 10.12 -1.59
C THR A 74 2.56 9.06 -0.53
N LYS A 75 1.50 8.32 -0.19
CA LYS A 75 1.57 7.28 0.83
C LYS A 75 1.12 5.95 0.26
N LEU A 76 1.90 4.91 0.55
CA LEU A 76 1.52 3.53 0.32
C LEU A 76 1.23 2.90 1.69
N VAL A 77 -0.02 2.49 1.90
CA VAL A 77 -0.47 2.01 3.20
C VAL A 77 -0.85 0.54 3.08
N ARG A 78 -0.40 -0.25 4.05
CA ARG A 78 -0.75 -1.66 4.16
C ARG A 78 -1.11 -1.98 5.61
N VAL A 79 -2.26 -2.63 5.81
CA VAL A 79 -2.63 -3.14 7.14
C VAL A 79 -2.04 -4.54 7.29
N VAL A 80 -1.16 -4.69 8.26
CA VAL A 80 -0.50 -5.97 8.53
C VAL A 80 -1.41 -6.88 9.33
N SER A 81 -2.19 -6.31 10.25
CA SER A 81 -3.07 -7.05 11.15
C SER A 81 -4.17 -6.11 11.65
N GLY A 82 -5.37 -6.65 11.78
CA GLY A 82 -6.49 -5.86 12.30
C GLY A 82 -7.65 -5.67 11.37
#